data_daba28375918b770da0b5abd4f804fdf
#
_entry.id   daba28375918b770da0b5abd4f804fdf
#
_cell.length_a   1.000
_cell.length_b   1.000
_cell.length_c   1.000
_cell.angle_alpha   90.00
_cell.angle_beta   90.00
_cell.angle_gamma   90.00
#
_symmetry.space_group_name_H-M   'P 1'
#
loop_
_entity.id
_entity.type
_entity.pdbx_description
1 polymer ?
#
loop_
_entity_poly.entity_id
_entity_poly.type
_entity_poly.pdbx_seq_one_letter_code
_entity_poly.pdbx_strand_id
1 'polypeptide(L)'
;MGQWLEISLQTKAAEVEALAARLTSRGMEGLVIEDEADFLRFLEENRQYWDYVDEDLRRSMKGAARVKFYQPDDEAGRAEIKRLTADLGDVELSVVTLEEDDWANGWKRFYKPMAIGKRLYIVPEWERGEIPENRVPLILNPGLTFGTGSHASTQLCLEGVEECTKAGDKVLDLGCGSGILSIAAVNLGAKDAMCVDIDPKAVDVAYENAAMNGIGKDRYTVRAGDVLSDGTLKKELCAVRYEVVLANIVADVIIALAPHVKDFLAPGGHFLCSGIIDTRGDEVGAVLRKNGLTITTKKERAGWVAFVCTAE
;
A
#
# COMPACT_ATOMS: atom_id res chain seq x y z
N MET A 1 20.72 -4.43 -22.61
CA MET A 1 19.33 -4.48 -22.20
C MET A 1 18.83 -5.85 -22.56
N GLY A 2 18.51 -6.68 -21.57
CA GLY A 2 18.07 -8.06 -21.80
C GLY A 2 16.56 -8.08 -22.01
N GLN A 3 16.11 -8.84 -22.99
CA GLN A 3 14.69 -9.19 -23.12
C GLN A 3 14.42 -10.45 -22.33
N TRP A 4 13.25 -10.52 -21.71
CA TRP A 4 12.80 -11.68 -20.98
C TRP A 4 11.56 -12.28 -21.64
N LEU A 5 11.43 -13.58 -21.52
CA LEU A 5 10.23 -14.30 -21.95
C LEU A 5 9.43 -14.69 -20.71
N GLU A 6 8.15 -14.30 -20.64
CA GLU A 6 7.17 -14.87 -19.73
C GLU A 6 6.56 -16.09 -20.42
N ILE A 7 6.68 -17.22 -19.78
CA ILE A 7 6.10 -18.50 -20.20
C ILE A 7 4.90 -18.77 -19.32
N SER A 8 3.72 -18.88 -19.90
CA SER A 8 2.48 -19.23 -19.18
C SER A 8 1.95 -20.58 -19.68
N LEU A 9 1.77 -21.49 -18.77
CA LEU A 9 1.28 -22.84 -18.98
C LEU A 9 -0.10 -22.96 -18.37
N GLN A 10 -1.15 -22.91 -19.20
CA GLN A 10 -2.54 -23.07 -18.78
C GLN A 10 -2.89 -24.55 -18.73
N THR A 11 -3.54 -24.97 -17.64
CA THR A 11 -3.97 -26.35 -17.40
C THR A 11 -5.32 -26.38 -16.68
N LYS A 12 -5.75 -27.56 -16.22
CA LYS A 12 -6.95 -27.70 -15.37
C LYS A 12 -6.58 -27.43 -13.91
N ALA A 13 -7.49 -26.87 -13.13
CA ALA A 13 -7.25 -26.54 -11.72
C ALA A 13 -6.69 -27.75 -10.92
N ALA A 14 -7.22 -28.95 -11.13
CA ALA A 14 -6.75 -30.16 -10.45
C ALA A 14 -5.31 -30.59 -10.84
N GLU A 15 -4.72 -30.01 -11.86
CA GLU A 15 -3.41 -30.38 -12.41
C GLU A 15 -2.31 -29.32 -12.18
N VAL A 16 -2.68 -28.14 -11.65
CA VAL A 16 -1.75 -27.02 -11.45
C VAL A 16 -0.57 -27.39 -10.55
N GLU A 17 -0.85 -28.00 -9.40
CA GLU A 17 0.20 -28.43 -8.46
C GLU A 17 1.11 -29.50 -9.08
N ALA A 18 0.53 -30.47 -9.79
CA ALA A 18 1.28 -31.50 -10.47
C ALA A 18 2.18 -30.93 -11.58
N LEU A 19 1.69 -29.93 -12.30
CA LEU A 19 2.46 -29.21 -13.32
C LEU A 19 3.62 -28.45 -12.68
N ALA A 20 3.37 -27.71 -11.60
CA ALA A 20 4.40 -26.99 -10.87
C ALA A 20 5.47 -27.93 -10.32
N ALA A 21 5.08 -29.05 -9.70
CA ALA A 21 6.02 -30.05 -9.21
C ALA A 21 6.88 -30.67 -10.34
N ARG A 22 6.31 -30.90 -11.52
CA ARG A 22 7.05 -31.40 -12.70
C ARG A 22 8.07 -30.39 -13.21
N LEU A 23 7.75 -29.11 -13.24
CA LEU A 23 8.69 -28.05 -13.64
C LEU A 23 9.83 -27.93 -12.60
N THR A 24 9.50 -27.95 -11.31
CA THR A 24 10.49 -27.94 -10.22
C THR A 24 11.42 -29.14 -10.30
N SER A 25 10.89 -30.35 -10.54
CA SER A 25 11.71 -31.56 -10.69
C SER A 25 12.64 -31.53 -11.91
N ARG A 26 12.34 -30.67 -12.88
CA ARG A 26 13.20 -30.38 -14.06
C ARG A 26 14.20 -29.25 -13.80
N GLY A 27 14.29 -28.75 -12.54
CA GLY A 27 15.24 -27.72 -12.14
C GLY A 27 14.76 -26.29 -12.32
N MET A 28 13.45 -26.07 -12.58
CA MET A 28 12.91 -24.71 -12.64
C MET A 28 12.65 -24.18 -11.23
N GLU A 29 13.30 -23.08 -10.89
CA GLU A 29 13.07 -22.31 -9.65
C GLU A 29 12.30 -21.01 -9.97
N GLY A 30 11.55 -20.47 -8.99
CA GLY A 30 10.84 -19.18 -9.17
C GLY A 30 9.58 -19.30 -10.02
N LEU A 31 8.76 -20.33 -9.78
CA LEU A 31 7.45 -20.46 -10.41
C LEU A 31 6.42 -19.50 -9.80
N VAL A 32 5.59 -18.91 -10.66
CA VAL A 32 4.38 -18.19 -10.26
C VAL A 32 3.18 -19.08 -10.55
N ILE A 33 2.43 -19.42 -9.51
CA ILE A 33 1.23 -20.26 -9.62
C ILE A 33 0.02 -19.34 -9.50
N GLU A 34 -0.82 -19.35 -10.52
CA GLU A 34 -2.10 -18.63 -10.51
C GLU A 34 -3.23 -19.66 -10.55
N ASP A 35 -3.82 -19.90 -9.38
CA ASP A 35 -4.94 -20.83 -9.18
C ASP A 35 -6.08 -20.11 -8.47
N GLU A 36 -7.28 -20.13 -9.04
CA GLU A 36 -8.46 -19.46 -8.47
C GLU A 36 -8.82 -20.00 -7.09
N ALA A 37 -8.71 -21.32 -6.88
CA ALA A 37 -9.08 -21.93 -5.60
C ALA A 37 -8.11 -21.53 -4.49
N ASP A 38 -6.81 -21.50 -4.78
CA ASP A 38 -5.79 -21.04 -3.85
C ASP A 38 -5.93 -19.55 -3.54
N PHE A 39 -6.23 -18.75 -4.55
CA PHE A 39 -6.50 -17.34 -4.38
C PHE A 39 -7.70 -17.08 -3.47
N LEU A 40 -8.82 -17.78 -3.68
CA LEU A 40 -10.00 -17.66 -2.84
C LEU A 40 -9.75 -18.15 -1.41
N ARG A 41 -9.00 -19.25 -1.24
CA ARG A 41 -8.59 -19.74 0.08
C ARG A 41 -7.69 -18.75 0.79
N PHE A 42 -6.69 -18.19 0.10
CA PHE A 42 -5.82 -17.15 0.65
C PHE A 42 -6.63 -15.94 1.15
N LEU A 43 -7.62 -15.49 0.38
CA LEU A 43 -8.49 -14.37 0.78
C LEU A 43 -9.31 -14.71 2.03
N GLU A 44 -9.81 -15.94 2.14
CA GLU A 44 -10.59 -16.38 3.30
C GLU A 44 -9.75 -16.52 4.57
N GLU A 45 -8.57 -17.15 4.46
CA GLU A 45 -7.64 -17.35 5.57
C GLU A 45 -7.03 -16.04 6.08
N ASN A 46 -6.85 -15.06 5.21
CA ASN A 46 -6.25 -13.76 5.53
C ASN A 46 -7.26 -12.62 5.61
N ARG A 47 -8.55 -12.92 5.74
CA ARG A 47 -9.63 -11.93 5.76
C ARG A 47 -9.44 -10.81 6.79
N GLN A 48 -8.73 -11.08 7.88
CA GLN A 48 -8.40 -10.08 8.90
C GLN A 48 -7.40 -9.01 8.44
N TYR A 49 -6.69 -9.23 7.31
CA TYR A 49 -5.71 -8.29 6.76
C TYR A 49 -6.16 -7.62 5.47
N TRP A 50 -7.28 -8.11 4.87
CA TRP A 50 -7.72 -7.67 3.55
C TRP A 50 -9.24 -7.47 3.54
N ASP A 51 -9.66 -6.22 3.71
CA ASP A 51 -11.09 -5.85 3.61
C ASP A 51 -11.54 -5.66 2.15
N TYR A 52 -10.59 -5.48 1.23
CA TYR A 52 -10.88 -5.23 -0.19
C TYR A 52 -9.89 -5.96 -1.09
N VAL A 53 -10.43 -6.54 -2.14
CA VAL A 53 -9.66 -7.13 -3.25
C VAL A 53 -10.04 -6.41 -4.52
N ASP A 54 -9.05 -5.91 -5.24
CA ASP A 54 -9.25 -5.24 -6.53
C ASP A 54 -10.08 -6.08 -7.48
N GLU A 55 -11.11 -5.49 -8.09
CA GLU A 55 -12.02 -6.21 -8.98
C GLU A 55 -11.34 -6.71 -10.26
N ASP A 56 -10.32 -6.00 -10.76
CA ASP A 56 -9.58 -6.42 -11.95
C ASP A 56 -8.68 -7.61 -11.60
N LEU A 57 -8.08 -7.62 -10.41
CA LEU A 57 -7.36 -8.79 -9.88
C LEU A 57 -8.31 -9.98 -9.73
N ARG A 58 -9.49 -9.78 -9.16
CA ARG A 58 -10.51 -10.83 -9.03
C ARG A 58 -10.95 -11.39 -10.38
N ARG A 59 -11.12 -10.53 -11.38
CA ARG A 59 -11.46 -10.95 -12.75
C ARG A 59 -10.32 -11.71 -13.40
N SER A 60 -9.06 -11.29 -13.22
CA SER A 60 -7.88 -11.95 -13.79
C SER A 60 -7.64 -13.33 -13.21
N MET A 61 -8.02 -13.55 -11.95
CA MET A 61 -7.90 -14.82 -11.24
C MET A 61 -9.08 -15.76 -11.49
N LYS A 62 -10.19 -15.26 -12.02
CA LYS A 62 -11.39 -16.07 -12.30
C LYS A 62 -11.11 -17.11 -13.38
N GLY A 63 -11.23 -18.38 -13.03
CA GLY A 63 -10.90 -19.51 -13.90
C GLY A 63 -9.42 -19.69 -14.15
N ALA A 64 -8.54 -18.97 -13.43
CA ALA A 64 -7.10 -19.13 -13.55
C ALA A 64 -6.68 -20.51 -13.04
N ALA A 65 -5.93 -21.22 -13.87
CA ALA A 65 -5.29 -22.48 -13.55
C ALA A 65 -4.02 -22.57 -14.39
N ARG A 66 -2.98 -21.82 -14.00
CA ARG A 66 -1.75 -21.70 -14.81
C ARG A 66 -0.51 -21.58 -13.94
N VAL A 67 0.60 -22.04 -14.51
CA VAL A 67 1.94 -21.89 -13.95
C VAL A 67 2.76 -21.02 -14.89
N LYS A 68 3.40 -20.00 -14.35
CA LYS A 68 4.28 -19.09 -15.08
C LYS A 68 5.71 -19.20 -14.60
N PHE A 69 6.64 -18.97 -15.52
CA PHE A 69 8.05 -18.80 -15.21
C PHE A 69 8.71 -17.87 -16.25
N TYR A 70 9.93 -17.44 -15.97
CA TYR A 70 10.62 -16.44 -16.76
C TYR A 70 11.98 -16.97 -17.21
N GLN A 71 12.36 -16.67 -18.47
CA GLN A 71 13.67 -17.01 -19.03
C GLN A 71 14.21 -15.84 -19.85
N PRO A 72 15.55 -15.64 -19.90
CA PRO A 72 16.13 -14.66 -20.83
C PRO A 72 15.75 -14.96 -22.28
N ASP A 73 15.51 -13.90 -23.07
CA ASP A 73 15.26 -14.07 -24.50
C ASP A 73 16.58 -14.18 -25.29
N ASP A 74 17.28 -15.26 -25.05
CA ASP A 74 18.48 -15.66 -25.76
C ASP A 74 18.41 -17.14 -26.20
N GLU A 75 19.46 -17.63 -26.88
CA GLU A 75 19.48 -19.00 -27.36
C GLU A 75 19.41 -20.02 -26.22
N ALA A 76 20.07 -19.77 -25.10
CA ALA A 76 20.07 -20.64 -23.92
C ALA A 76 18.70 -20.67 -23.25
N GLY A 77 18.07 -19.52 -23.02
CA GLY A 77 16.74 -19.43 -22.45
C GLY A 77 15.68 -20.10 -23.30
N ARG A 78 15.71 -19.90 -24.60
CA ARG A 78 14.80 -20.56 -25.55
C ARG A 78 15.01 -22.09 -25.61
N ALA A 79 16.26 -22.56 -25.51
CA ALA A 79 16.55 -24.00 -25.38
C ALA A 79 16.02 -24.58 -24.07
N GLU A 80 16.17 -23.84 -22.98
CA GLU A 80 15.68 -24.21 -21.66
C GLU A 80 14.14 -24.29 -21.61
N ILE A 81 13.45 -23.35 -22.25
CA ILE A 81 11.98 -23.39 -22.39
C ILE A 81 11.56 -24.70 -23.09
N LYS A 82 12.20 -25.04 -24.20
CA LYS A 82 11.91 -26.28 -24.93
C LYS A 82 12.12 -27.52 -24.04
N ARG A 83 13.20 -27.53 -23.25
CA ARG A 83 13.51 -28.63 -22.32
C ARG A 83 12.47 -28.76 -21.22
N LEU A 84 12.09 -27.63 -20.61
CA LEU A 84 11.14 -27.58 -19.50
C LEU A 84 9.72 -27.96 -19.95
N THR A 85 9.32 -27.52 -21.14
CA THR A 85 7.96 -27.72 -21.66
C THR A 85 7.78 -29.00 -22.48
N ALA A 86 8.85 -29.78 -22.70
CA ALA A 86 8.75 -31.07 -23.38
C ALA A 86 7.82 -32.04 -22.63
N ASP A 87 6.94 -32.72 -23.36
CA ASP A 87 6.07 -33.80 -22.86
C ASP A 87 5.23 -33.43 -21.62
N LEU A 88 4.76 -32.19 -21.53
CA LEU A 88 3.89 -31.74 -20.42
C LEU A 88 2.43 -32.21 -20.53
N GLY A 89 2.04 -32.81 -21.67
CA GLY A 89 0.69 -33.32 -21.89
C GLY A 89 -0.26 -32.25 -22.40
N ASP A 90 -1.49 -32.23 -21.93
CA ASP A 90 -2.57 -31.32 -22.35
C ASP A 90 -2.45 -29.97 -21.64
N VAL A 91 -1.41 -29.20 -22.03
CA VAL A 91 -1.09 -27.87 -21.47
C VAL A 91 -1.02 -26.86 -22.59
N GLU A 92 -1.75 -25.77 -22.47
CA GLU A 92 -1.67 -24.67 -23.43
C GLU A 92 -0.50 -23.75 -23.06
N LEU A 93 0.46 -23.63 -23.97
CA LEU A 93 1.65 -22.81 -23.82
C LEU A 93 1.46 -21.45 -24.50
N SER A 94 1.66 -20.37 -23.75
CA SER A 94 1.85 -19.04 -24.31
C SER A 94 3.19 -18.45 -23.89
N VAL A 95 3.82 -17.69 -24.78
CA VAL A 95 5.10 -17.02 -24.55
C VAL A 95 4.93 -15.56 -24.93
N VAL A 96 5.25 -14.68 -23.99
CA VAL A 96 5.20 -13.22 -24.19
C VAL A 96 6.60 -12.66 -23.94
N THR A 97 7.09 -11.85 -24.90
CA THR A 97 8.36 -11.14 -24.71
C THR A 97 8.13 -9.91 -23.86
N LEU A 98 8.91 -9.79 -22.81
CA LEU A 98 8.92 -8.64 -21.90
C LEU A 98 10.23 -7.89 -22.07
N GLU A 99 10.16 -6.60 -22.28
CA GLU A 99 11.34 -5.77 -22.15
C GLU A 99 11.64 -5.56 -20.66
N GLU A 100 12.93 -5.62 -20.29
CA GLU A 100 13.36 -5.47 -18.90
C GLU A 100 12.82 -4.17 -18.27
N ASP A 101 12.74 -3.11 -19.08
CA ASP A 101 12.13 -1.83 -18.69
C ASP A 101 10.60 -1.90 -18.57
N ASP A 102 9.92 -2.71 -19.35
CA ASP A 102 8.46 -2.85 -19.31
C ASP A 102 8.01 -3.65 -18.08
N TRP A 103 8.79 -4.64 -17.65
CA TRP A 103 8.45 -5.43 -16.48
C TRP A 103 8.69 -4.67 -15.17
N ALA A 104 9.84 -4.02 -15.03
CA ALA A 104 10.18 -3.27 -13.82
C ALA A 104 9.50 -1.90 -13.74
N ASN A 105 9.19 -1.28 -14.88
CA ASN A 105 8.78 0.12 -14.96
C ASN A 105 7.48 0.37 -15.74
N GLY A 106 6.87 -0.67 -16.34
CA GLY A 106 5.67 -0.52 -17.18
C GLY A 106 4.49 0.15 -16.49
N TRP A 107 4.35 -0.04 -15.17
CA TRP A 107 3.34 0.62 -14.34
C TRP A 107 3.61 2.13 -14.19
N LYS A 108 4.87 2.59 -14.27
CA LYS A 108 5.25 4.01 -14.12
C LYS A 108 4.58 4.90 -15.17
N ARG A 109 4.35 4.38 -16.38
CA ARG A 109 3.67 5.12 -17.48
C ARG A 109 2.22 5.48 -17.15
N PHE A 110 1.57 4.70 -16.26
CA PHE A 110 0.18 4.93 -15.84
C PHE A 110 0.07 5.81 -14.59
N TYR A 111 1.16 5.94 -13.84
CA TYR A 111 1.19 6.75 -12.64
C TYR A 111 1.60 8.17 -12.98
N LYS A 112 0.61 9.05 -13.15
CA LYS A 112 0.77 10.44 -13.57
C LYS A 112 0.62 11.42 -12.42
N PRO A 113 1.23 12.63 -12.52
CA PRO A 113 1.00 13.69 -11.55
C PRO A 113 -0.49 13.96 -11.39
N MET A 114 -0.94 14.16 -10.13
CA MET A 114 -2.35 14.37 -9.83
C MET A 114 -2.57 15.39 -8.72
N ALA A 115 -3.60 16.21 -8.88
CA ALA A 115 -4.03 17.17 -7.88
C ALA A 115 -4.93 16.47 -6.84
N ILE A 116 -4.65 16.69 -5.55
CA ILE A 116 -5.47 16.20 -4.44
C ILE A 116 -5.92 17.40 -3.61
N GLY A 117 -7.20 17.40 -3.22
CA GLY A 117 -7.76 18.53 -2.47
C GLY A 117 -7.51 19.87 -3.16
N LYS A 118 -7.25 20.90 -2.36
CA LYS A 118 -7.04 22.28 -2.85
C LYS A 118 -5.57 22.64 -3.01
N ARG A 119 -4.68 22.03 -2.23
CA ARG A 119 -3.28 22.43 -2.09
C ARG A 119 -2.26 21.40 -2.54
N LEU A 120 -2.57 20.10 -2.42
CA LEU A 120 -1.61 19.03 -2.65
C LEU A 120 -1.51 18.66 -4.13
N TYR A 121 -0.30 18.26 -4.57
CA TYR A 121 -0.03 17.79 -5.92
C TYR A 121 0.98 16.64 -5.88
N ILE A 122 0.52 15.43 -6.15
CA ILE A 122 1.38 14.24 -6.19
C ILE A 122 2.20 14.28 -7.47
N VAL A 123 3.50 14.06 -7.33
CA VAL A 123 4.47 14.07 -8.43
C VAL A 123 5.30 12.79 -8.36
N PRO A 124 5.18 11.90 -9.35
CA PRO A 124 6.09 10.76 -9.44
C PRO A 124 7.55 11.23 -9.55
N GLU A 125 8.47 10.52 -8.91
CA GLU A 125 9.90 10.85 -8.94
C GLU A 125 10.44 10.99 -10.38
N TRP A 126 9.96 10.16 -11.31
CA TRP A 126 10.38 10.12 -12.72
C TRP A 126 9.63 11.10 -13.63
N GLU A 127 8.67 11.84 -13.13
CA GLU A 127 7.84 12.76 -13.93
C GLU A 127 7.79 14.15 -13.27
N ARG A 128 8.98 14.72 -13.03
CA ARG A 128 9.13 16.07 -12.45
C ARG A 128 8.88 17.12 -13.52
N GLY A 129 7.62 17.47 -13.72
CA GLY A 129 7.17 18.56 -14.60
C GLY A 129 6.88 19.86 -13.86
N GLU A 130 6.18 20.77 -14.52
CA GLU A 130 5.71 22.02 -13.91
C GLU A 130 4.67 21.71 -12.82
N ILE A 131 4.87 22.31 -11.65
CA ILE A 131 3.94 22.22 -10.53
C ILE A 131 2.96 23.39 -10.67
N PRO A 132 1.64 23.14 -10.65
CA PRO A 132 0.66 24.23 -10.74
C PRO A 132 0.84 25.25 -9.62
N GLU A 133 0.64 26.52 -9.94
CA GLU A 133 0.67 27.59 -8.94
C GLU A 133 -0.26 27.28 -7.76
N ASN A 134 0.15 27.64 -6.56
CA ASN A 134 -0.56 27.39 -5.30
C ASN A 134 -0.72 25.91 -4.89
N ARG A 135 0.05 25.00 -5.49
CA ARG A 135 0.11 23.60 -5.08
C ARG A 135 1.40 23.25 -4.34
N VAL A 136 1.29 22.39 -3.34
CA VAL A 136 2.40 21.85 -2.56
C VAL A 136 2.73 20.47 -3.16
N PRO A 137 3.93 20.30 -3.72
CA PRO A 137 4.30 19.02 -4.31
C PRO A 137 4.52 17.95 -3.25
N LEU A 138 4.13 16.73 -3.57
CA LEU A 138 4.47 15.49 -2.89
C LEU A 138 5.22 14.60 -3.88
N ILE A 139 6.54 14.60 -3.82
CA ILE A 139 7.38 13.81 -4.70
C ILE A 139 7.48 12.40 -4.12
N LEU A 140 7.08 11.40 -4.89
CA LEU A 140 7.00 10.04 -4.41
C LEU A 140 7.56 9.04 -5.43
N ASN A 141 8.23 8.04 -4.90
CA ASN A 141 8.45 6.76 -5.55
C ASN A 141 7.72 5.70 -4.71
N PRO A 142 6.49 5.33 -5.08
CA PRO A 142 5.71 4.38 -4.28
C PRO A 142 6.32 2.97 -4.26
N GLY A 143 7.17 2.64 -5.25
CA GLY A 143 7.78 1.31 -5.33
C GLY A 143 6.74 0.19 -5.26
N LEU A 144 7.02 -0.80 -4.43
CA LEU A 144 6.11 -1.94 -4.15
C LEU A 144 5.33 -1.76 -2.83
N THR A 145 5.36 -0.57 -2.21
CA THR A 145 4.64 -0.29 -0.96
C THR A 145 3.28 0.34 -1.24
N PHE A 146 2.35 0.17 -0.29
CA PHE A 146 1.05 0.85 -0.32
C PHE A 146 1.22 2.37 -0.12
N GLY A 147 0.26 3.15 -0.64
CA GLY A 147 0.28 4.61 -0.48
C GLY A 147 0.78 5.36 -1.71
N THR A 148 0.33 4.96 -2.91
CA THR A 148 0.64 5.67 -4.17
C THR A 148 -0.10 7.01 -4.31
N GLY A 149 -1.13 7.25 -3.50
CA GLY A 149 -1.98 8.44 -3.60
C GLY A 149 -3.11 8.34 -4.64
N SER A 150 -3.10 7.36 -5.53
CA SER A 150 -4.19 7.13 -6.49
C SER A 150 -5.41 6.48 -5.85
N HIS A 151 -5.22 5.71 -4.78
CA HIS A 151 -6.29 5.02 -4.09
C HIS A 151 -7.24 5.98 -3.37
N ALA A 152 -8.55 5.70 -3.42
CA ALA A 152 -9.58 6.57 -2.86
C ALA A 152 -9.39 6.86 -1.36
N SER A 153 -9.00 5.85 -0.55
CA SER A 153 -8.75 6.04 0.89
C SER A 153 -7.59 6.99 1.13
N THR A 154 -6.51 6.90 0.35
CA THR A 154 -5.35 7.80 0.45
C THR A 154 -5.72 9.22 0.07
N GLN A 155 -6.52 9.40 -0.99
CA GLN A 155 -7.02 10.72 -1.38
C GLN A 155 -7.87 11.37 -0.29
N LEU A 156 -8.79 10.59 0.32
CA LEU A 156 -9.61 11.05 1.44
C LEU A 156 -8.76 11.46 2.64
N CYS A 157 -7.71 10.69 2.97
CA CYS A 157 -6.77 11.04 4.02
C CYS A 157 -5.98 12.31 3.68
N LEU A 158 -5.45 12.44 2.47
CA LEU A 158 -4.70 13.63 2.06
C LEU A 158 -5.55 14.90 2.14
N GLU A 159 -6.81 14.83 1.75
CA GLU A 159 -7.76 15.95 1.95
C GLU A 159 -7.98 16.26 3.43
N GLY A 160 -8.05 15.24 4.28
CA GLY A 160 -8.15 15.42 5.73
C GLY A 160 -6.87 16.00 6.33
N VAL A 161 -5.69 15.55 5.89
CA VAL A 161 -4.40 16.13 6.29
C VAL A 161 -4.33 17.62 5.93
N GLU A 162 -4.79 17.99 4.72
CA GLU A 162 -4.84 19.40 4.30
C GLU A 162 -5.74 20.25 5.19
N GLU A 163 -6.85 19.69 5.68
CA GLU A 163 -7.83 20.39 6.53
C GLU A 163 -7.39 20.49 7.99
N CYS A 164 -6.70 19.45 8.51
CA CYS A 164 -6.39 19.33 9.93
C CYS A 164 -5.01 19.89 10.29
N THR A 165 -4.03 19.83 9.37
CA THR A 165 -2.64 20.18 9.68
C THR A 165 -2.42 21.69 9.71
N LYS A 166 -1.77 22.17 10.76
CA LYS A 166 -1.35 23.54 10.95
C LYS A 166 0.17 23.65 11.06
N ALA A 167 0.67 24.85 10.85
CA ALA A 167 2.10 25.11 11.03
C ALA A 167 2.51 24.86 12.49
N GLY A 168 3.57 24.06 12.64
CA GLY A 168 4.12 23.73 13.96
C GLY A 168 3.55 22.46 14.60
N ASP A 169 2.55 21.82 14.02
CA ASP A 169 1.96 20.57 14.51
C ASP A 169 2.97 19.41 14.51
N LYS A 170 2.85 18.53 15.49
CA LYS A 170 3.50 17.23 15.51
C LYS A 170 2.53 16.18 14.98
N VAL A 171 3.04 15.31 14.12
CA VAL A 171 2.25 14.30 13.44
C VAL A 171 2.70 12.90 13.86
N LEU A 172 1.73 12.02 14.12
CA LEU A 172 1.94 10.57 14.27
C LEU A 172 1.24 9.86 13.12
N ASP A 173 1.97 9.05 12.37
CA ASP A 173 1.45 8.28 11.23
C ASP A 173 1.57 6.78 11.51
N LEU A 174 0.44 6.11 11.75
CA LEU A 174 0.32 4.71 12.12
C LEU A 174 -0.04 3.87 10.89
N GLY A 175 0.87 2.97 10.48
CA GLY A 175 0.80 2.27 9.21
C GLY A 175 1.18 3.20 8.06
N CYS A 176 2.35 3.83 8.16
CA CYS A 176 2.74 4.93 7.27
C CYS A 176 3.01 4.50 5.82
N GLY A 177 3.36 3.23 5.56
CA GLY A 177 3.69 2.72 4.23
C GLY A 177 4.73 3.57 3.53
N SER A 178 4.38 4.17 2.40
CA SER A 178 5.24 5.09 1.64
C SER A 178 5.56 6.41 2.36
N GLY A 179 4.89 6.71 3.47
CA GLY A 179 4.99 7.97 4.20
C GLY A 179 4.19 9.11 3.59
N ILE A 180 3.36 8.88 2.59
CA ILE A 180 2.67 9.93 1.82
C ILE A 180 1.88 10.91 2.70
N LEU A 181 1.20 10.42 3.75
CA LEU A 181 0.35 11.27 4.62
C LEU A 181 1.20 12.16 5.51
N SER A 182 2.19 11.59 6.17
CA SER A 182 3.10 12.32 7.05
C SER A 182 4.00 13.30 6.28
N ILE A 183 4.47 12.92 5.08
CA ILE A 183 5.21 13.83 4.18
C ILE A 183 4.31 15.02 3.77
N ALA A 184 3.05 14.73 3.41
CA ALA A 184 2.08 15.78 3.10
C ALA A 184 1.91 16.76 4.27
N ALA A 185 1.74 16.25 5.48
CA ALA A 185 1.59 17.08 6.68
C ALA A 185 2.84 17.97 6.91
N VAL A 186 4.06 17.40 6.77
CA VAL A 186 5.29 18.18 6.94
C VAL A 186 5.44 19.25 5.86
N ASN A 187 5.12 18.94 4.58
CA ASN A 187 5.14 19.91 3.49
C ASN A 187 4.06 21.01 3.64
N LEU A 188 2.96 20.72 4.33
CA LEU A 188 1.92 21.69 4.67
C LEU A 188 2.27 22.55 5.88
N GLY A 189 3.40 22.28 6.56
CA GLY A 189 3.92 23.12 7.64
C GLY A 189 4.00 22.47 9.01
N ALA A 190 3.65 21.18 9.15
CA ALA A 190 3.89 20.45 10.39
C ALA A 190 5.37 20.51 10.78
N LYS A 191 5.64 20.55 12.08
CA LYS A 191 6.98 20.66 12.63
C LYS A 191 7.81 19.42 12.37
N ASP A 192 7.27 18.29 12.76
CA ASP A 192 7.90 16.97 12.66
C ASP A 192 6.85 15.86 12.52
N ALA A 193 7.29 14.69 12.06
CA ALA A 193 6.47 13.49 11.98
C ALA A 193 7.19 12.29 12.58
N MET A 194 6.47 11.53 13.42
CA MET A 194 6.79 10.19 13.87
C MET A 194 5.94 9.20 13.09
N CYS A 195 6.57 8.27 12.41
CA CYS A 195 5.92 7.28 11.56
C CYS A 195 6.21 5.88 12.09
N VAL A 196 5.21 5.01 12.05
CA VAL A 196 5.34 3.62 12.45
C VAL A 196 4.70 2.73 11.40
N ASP A 197 5.38 1.63 11.05
CA ASP A 197 4.83 0.59 10.19
C ASP A 197 5.23 -0.79 10.70
N ILE A 198 4.36 -1.78 10.52
CA ILE A 198 4.65 -3.16 10.89
C ILE A 198 5.66 -3.80 9.91
N ASP A 199 5.67 -3.35 8.65
CA ASP A 199 6.61 -3.82 7.64
C ASP A 199 7.94 -3.06 7.75
N PRO A 200 9.06 -3.74 8.08
CA PRO A 200 10.38 -3.10 8.10
C PRO A 200 10.79 -2.45 6.78
N LYS A 201 10.28 -2.95 5.63
CA LYS A 201 10.58 -2.38 4.31
C LYS A 201 9.99 -0.98 4.13
N ALA A 202 8.86 -0.69 4.78
CA ALA A 202 8.24 0.63 4.74
C ALA A 202 9.16 1.72 5.33
N VAL A 203 10.04 1.36 6.28
CA VAL A 203 10.97 2.31 6.91
C VAL A 203 11.89 2.96 5.89
N ASP A 204 12.54 2.14 5.04
CA ASP A 204 13.46 2.65 4.04
C ASP A 204 12.73 3.48 2.98
N VAL A 205 11.59 2.98 2.50
CA VAL A 205 10.76 3.67 1.48
C VAL A 205 10.26 5.03 1.99
N ALA A 206 9.79 5.10 3.24
CA ALA A 206 9.30 6.34 3.82
C ALA A 206 10.43 7.37 3.99
N TYR A 207 11.64 6.93 4.39
CA TYR A 207 12.81 7.82 4.45
C TYR A 207 13.27 8.30 3.07
N GLU A 208 13.26 7.44 2.05
CA GLU A 208 13.59 7.81 0.68
C GLU A 208 12.63 8.86 0.15
N ASN A 209 11.32 8.64 0.33
CA ASN A 209 10.29 9.58 -0.07
C ASN A 209 10.40 10.92 0.70
N ALA A 210 10.66 10.88 2.01
CA ALA A 210 10.88 12.09 2.81
C ALA A 210 12.09 12.90 2.29
N ALA A 211 13.20 12.22 1.98
CA ALA A 211 14.40 12.86 1.43
C ALA A 211 14.15 13.52 0.06
N MET A 212 13.34 12.90 -0.82
CA MET A 212 12.92 13.48 -2.10
C MET A 212 12.14 14.80 -1.93
N ASN A 213 11.47 14.96 -0.81
CA ASN A 213 10.73 16.18 -0.44
C ASN A 213 11.56 17.17 0.40
N GLY A 214 12.89 16.94 0.55
CA GLY A 214 13.77 17.79 1.33
C GLY A 214 13.58 17.71 2.84
N ILE A 215 12.94 16.63 3.33
CA ILE A 215 12.66 16.42 4.74
C ILE A 215 13.76 15.52 5.33
N GLY A 216 14.54 16.09 6.26
CA GLY A 216 15.63 15.39 6.94
C GLY A 216 15.16 14.54 8.12
N LYS A 217 16.05 13.67 8.61
CA LYS A 217 15.81 12.80 9.78
C LYS A 217 15.66 13.55 11.11
N ASP A 218 16.00 14.82 11.14
CA ASP A 218 15.76 15.74 12.27
C ASP A 218 14.27 16.08 12.44
N ARG A 219 13.49 15.98 11.36
CA ARG A 219 12.06 16.28 11.34
C ARG A 219 11.19 15.08 10.99
N TYR A 220 11.78 13.97 10.60
CA TYR A 220 11.07 12.79 10.12
C TYR A 220 11.70 11.52 10.70
N THR A 221 10.97 10.83 11.55
CA THR A 221 11.42 9.59 12.19
C THR A 221 10.49 8.46 11.79
N VAL A 222 11.05 7.34 11.33
CA VAL A 222 10.30 6.12 10.99
C VAL A 222 10.79 4.96 11.83
N ARG A 223 9.86 4.18 12.37
CA ARG A 223 10.14 2.99 13.19
C ARG A 223 9.36 1.79 12.66
N ALA A 224 10.02 0.65 12.55
CA ALA A 224 9.32 -0.62 12.39
C ALA A 224 8.78 -1.10 13.72
N GLY A 225 7.52 -1.54 13.76
CA GLY A 225 6.92 -2.12 14.95
C GLY A 225 5.39 -2.14 14.90
N ASP A 226 4.79 -2.94 15.76
CA ASP A 226 3.35 -3.01 15.94
C ASP A 226 2.94 -2.30 17.23
N VAL A 227 2.26 -1.18 17.09
CA VAL A 227 1.81 -0.34 18.23
C VAL A 227 0.81 -1.07 19.14
N LEU A 228 0.10 -2.08 18.62
CA LEU A 228 -0.87 -2.84 19.41
C LEU A 228 -0.20 -3.88 20.30
N SER A 229 0.90 -4.50 19.85
CA SER A 229 1.58 -5.59 20.58
C SER A 229 2.89 -5.14 21.25
N ASP A 230 3.60 -4.11 20.75
CA ASP A 230 4.84 -3.59 21.33
C ASP A 230 4.55 -2.52 22.40
N GLY A 231 4.49 -2.95 23.65
CA GLY A 231 4.27 -2.06 24.80
C GLY A 231 5.37 -1.03 25.03
N THR A 232 6.60 -1.27 24.55
CA THR A 232 7.72 -0.31 24.66
C THR A 232 7.54 0.81 23.66
N LEU A 233 7.32 0.45 22.40
CA LEU A 233 7.02 1.40 21.32
C LEU A 233 5.81 2.27 21.70
N LYS A 234 4.72 1.64 22.16
CA LYS A 234 3.52 2.37 22.59
C LYS A 234 3.80 3.38 23.69
N LYS A 235 4.59 3.03 24.72
CA LYS A 235 4.98 3.97 25.78
C LYS A 235 5.80 5.14 25.26
N GLU A 236 6.73 4.89 24.33
CA GLU A 236 7.51 5.94 23.69
C GLU A 236 6.61 6.92 22.93
N LEU A 237 5.65 6.40 22.14
CA LEU A 237 4.70 7.23 21.39
C LEU A 237 3.78 8.04 22.32
N CYS A 238 3.29 7.44 23.43
CA CYS A 238 2.45 8.13 24.41
C CYS A 238 3.20 9.19 25.23
N ALA A 239 4.54 9.15 25.28
CA ALA A 239 5.34 10.18 25.94
C ALA A 239 5.30 11.53 25.21
N VAL A 240 4.89 11.54 23.96
CA VAL A 240 4.66 12.73 23.13
C VAL A 240 3.16 12.88 22.88
N ARG A 241 2.70 14.12 22.72
CA ARG A 241 1.32 14.42 22.30
C ARG A 241 1.37 15.01 20.90
N TYR A 242 0.48 14.53 20.04
CA TYR A 242 0.45 14.88 18.63
C TYR A 242 -0.83 15.65 18.32
N GLU A 243 -0.70 16.74 17.57
CA GLU A 243 -1.81 17.53 17.09
C GLU A 243 -2.59 16.79 15.99
N VAL A 244 -1.88 15.93 15.22
CA VAL A 244 -2.50 15.12 14.17
C VAL A 244 -2.01 13.67 14.29
N VAL A 245 -2.95 12.74 14.44
CA VAL A 245 -2.70 11.29 14.40
C VAL A 245 -3.37 10.73 13.16
N LEU A 246 -2.62 10.03 12.33
CA LEU A 246 -3.03 9.49 11.03
C LEU A 246 -3.04 7.96 11.09
N ALA A 247 -4.02 7.33 10.42
CA ALA A 247 -4.07 5.89 10.22
C ALA A 247 -4.87 5.57 8.93
N ASN A 248 -4.18 5.17 7.87
CA ASN A 248 -4.84 4.67 6.65
C ASN A 248 -4.61 3.16 6.51
N ILE A 249 -5.36 2.40 7.29
CA ILE A 249 -5.20 0.95 7.50
C ILE A 249 -6.56 0.27 7.59
N VAL A 250 -6.58 -1.06 7.55
CA VAL A 250 -7.83 -1.85 7.55
C VAL A 250 -8.68 -1.62 8.80
N ALA A 251 -9.99 -1.78 8.66
CA ALA A 251 -10.99 -1.47 9.69
C ALA A 251 -10.73 -2.18 11.02
N ASP A 252 -10.30 -3.45 11.01
CA ASP A 252 -10.04 -4.20 12.24
C ASP A 252 -8.90 -3.60 13.07
N VAL A 253 -7.87 -3.09 12.41
CA VAL A 253 -6.75 -2.41 13.08
C VAL A 253 -7.18 -1.05 13.62
N ILE A 254 -8.00 -0.28 12.88
CA ILE A 254 -8.59 0.98 13.39
C ILE A 254 -9.44 0.71 14.65
N ILE A 255 -10.26 -0.35 14.62
CA ILE A 255 -11.08 -0.76 15.77
C ILE A 255 -10.19 -1.09 16.99
N ALA A 256 -9.12 -1.84 16.79
CA ALA A 256 -8.17 -2.20 17.84
C ALA A 256 -7.37 -0.99 18.36
N LEU A 257 -7.07 0.00 17.53
CA LEU A 257 -6.39 1.23 17.90
C LEU A 257 -7.29 2.21 18.66
N ALA A 258 -8.59 2.23 18.38
CA ALA A 258 -9.53 3.22 18.92
C ALA A 258 -9.44 3.45 20.44
N PRO A 259 -9.26 2.42 21.31
CA PRO A 259 -9.09 2.61 22.76
C PRO A 259 -7.84 3.40 23.14
N HIS A 260 -6.85 3.50 22.26
CA HIS A 260 -5.52 4.04 22.51
C HIS A 260 -5.28 5.40 21.88
N VAL A 261 -6.11 5.80 20.91
CA VAL A 261 -5.94 7.04 20.15
C VAL A 261 -5.82 8.27 21.03
N LYS A 262 -6.64 8.34 22.10
CA LYS A 262 -6.63 9.48 23.04
C LYS A 262 -5.30 9.63 23.77
N ASP A 263 -4.56 8.54 23.95
CA ASP A 263 -3.25 8.56 24.61
C ASP A 263 -2.17 9.24 23.75
N PHE A 264 -2.38 9.29 22.44
CA PHE A 264 -1.47 9.95 21.49
C PHE A 264 -1.85 11.41 21.24
N LEU A 265 -3.14 11.78 21.32
CA LEU A 265 -3.63 13.09 20.93
C LEU A 265 -3.25 14.20 21.92
N ALA A 266 -2.80 15.32 21.38
CA ALA A 266 -2.74 16.57 22.09
C ALA A 266 -4.16 17.12 22.36
N PRO A 267 -4.34 17.99 23.38
CA PRO A 267 -5.63 18.66 23.58
C PRO A 267 -6.07 19.42 22.30
N GLY A 268 -7.28 19.10 21.81
CA GLY A 268 -7.81 19.65 20.56
C GLY A 268 -7.18 19.07 19.29
N GLY A 269 -6.37 18.01 19.41
CA GLY A 269 -5.78 17.31 18.27
C GLY A 269 -6.81 16.49 17.49
N HIS A 270 -6.42 16.11 16.28
CA HIS A 270 -7.25 15.40 15.33
C HIS A 270 -6.74 13.96 15.10
N PHE A 271 -7.66 12.99 15.13
CA PHE A 271 -7.43 11.65 14.61
C PHE A 271 -8.09 11.51 13.24
N LEU A 272 -7.31 11.27 12.22
CA LEU A 272 -7.76 11.04 10.85
C LEU A 272 -7.51 9.58 10.49
N CYS A 273 -8.58 8.84 10.18
CA CYS A 273 -8.46 7.45 9.76
C CYS A 273 -9.25 7.15 8.50
N SER A 274 -8.73 6.22 7.69
CA SER A 274 -9.33 5.66 6.48
C SER A 274 -8.76 4.25 6.22
N GLY A 275 -8.94 3.71 5.00
CA GLY A 275 -8.70 2.30 4.71
C GLY A 275 -9.89 1.44 5.13
N ILE A 276 -11.05 2.05 5.31
CA ILE A 276 -12.30 1.46 5.79
C ILE A 276 -13.24 1.35 4.61
N ILE A 277 -13.67 0.12 4.25
CA ILE A 277 -14.72 -0.06 3.25
C ILE A 277 -16.06 0.48 3.76
N ASP A 278 -16.88 0.98 2.85
CA ASP A 278 -18.14 1.67 3.19
C ASP A 278 -19.09 0.79 4.03
N THR A 279 -19.16 -0.51 3.75
CA THR A 279 -19.95 -1.48 4.49
C THR A 279 -19.56 -1.63 5.96
N ARG A 280 -18.32 -1.24 6.34
CA ARG A 280 -17.83 -1.25 7.73
C ARG A 280 -17.77 0.14 8.37
N GLY A 281 -18.13 1.18 7.62
CA GLY A 281 -18.04 2.57 8.09
C GLY A 281 -18.85 2.82 9.36
N ASP A 282 -20.07 2.32 9.45
CA ASP A 282 -20.92 2.52 10.64
C ASP A 282 -20.41 1.76 11.88
N GLU A 283 -19.88 0.55 11.70
CA GLU A 283 -19.22 -0.23 12.75
C GLU A 283 -18.03 0.52 13.33
N VAL A 284 -17.10 0.96 12.47
CA VAL A 284 -15.92 1.72 12.90
C VAL A 284 -16.34 3.02 13.59
N GLY A 285 -17.27 3.76 13.00
CA GLY A 285 -17.78 5.00 13.58
C GLY A 285 -18.40 4.82 14.98
N ALA A 286 -19.11 3.71 15.20
CA ALA A 286 -19.66 3.38 16.53
C ALA A 286 -18.55 3.09 17.55
N VAL A 287 -17.50 2.35 17.15
CA VAL A 287 -16.36 2.04 18.02
C VAL A 287 -15.56 3.30 18.37
N LEU A 288 -15.31 4.20 17.39
CA LEU A 288 -14.64 5.47 17.66
C LEU A 288 -15.39 6.30 18.72
N ARG A 289 -16.71 6.46 18.56
CA ARG A 289 -17.54 7.19 19.55
C ARG A 289 -17.54 6.51 20.91
N LYS A 290 -17.64 5.18 20.96
CA LYS A 290 -17.61 4.41 22.23
C LYS A 290 -16.32 4.64 23.00
N ASN A 291 -15.21 4.92 22.31
CA ASN A 291 -13.91 5.21 22.91
C ASN A 291 -13.68 6.72 23.18
N GLY A 292 -14.73 7.54 23.13
CA GLY A 292 -14.68 8.97 23.48
C GLY A 292 -14.03 9.83 22.39
N LEU A 293 -14.17 9.42 21.13
CA LEU A 293 -13.78 10.21 19.97
C LEU A 293 -15.02 10.80 19.32
N THR A 294 -15.06 12.11 19.19
CA THR A 294 -16.13 12.82 18.49
C THR A 294 -15.81 12.90 17.01
N ILE A 295 -16.63 12.27 16.17
CA ILE A 295 -16.48 12.34 14.72
C ILE A 295 -16.96 13.73 14.26
N THR A 296 -16.02 14.54 13.77
CA THR A 296 -16.29 15.89 13.25
C THR A 296 -16.59 15.87 11.76
N THR A 297 -15.98 14.91 11.02
CA THR A 297 -16.17 14.77 9.58
C THR A 297 -16.21 13.30 9.20
N LYS A 298 -17.13 12.93 8.32
CA LYS A 298 -17.17 11.66 7.60
C LYS A 298 -17.15 11.97 6.11
N LYS A 299 -16.20 11.39 5.37
CA LYS A 299 -16.11 11.50 3.91
C LYS A 299 -16.17 10.11 3.28
N GLU A 300 -16.77 10.03 2.11
CA GLU A 300 -16.91 8.79 1.35
C GLU A 300 -16.49 9.00 -0.11
N ARG A 301 -15.80 8.01 -0.68
CA ARG A 301 -15.38 8.02 -2.09
C ARG A 301 -15.14 6.61 -2.58
N ALA A 302 -15.79 6.23 -3.69
CA ALA A 302 -15.56 4.96 -4.39
C ALA A 302 -15.54 3.74 -3.46
N GLY A 303 -16.51 3.62 -2.55
CA GLY A 303 -16.64 2.51 -1.60
C GLY A 303 -15.72 2.59 -0.37
N TRP A 304 -15.04 3.72 -0.14
CA TRP A 304 -14.15 3.93 1.01
C TRP A 304 -14.62 5.07 1.89
N VAL A 305 -14.37 4.95 3.18
CA VAL A 305 -14.75 5.92 4.20
C VAL A 305 -13.51 6.47 4.92
N ALA A 306 -13.53 7.76 5.22
CA ALA A 306 -12.60 8.41 6.12
C ALA A 306 -13.34 9.16 7.22
N PHE A 307 -12.77 9.14 8.41
CA PHE A 307 -13.24 9.90 9.57
C PHE A 307 -12.18 10.88 10.05
N VAL A 308 -12.61 12.08 10.39
CA VAL A 308 -11.84 13.01 11.23
C VAL A 308 -12.51 13.06 12.59
N CYS A 309 -11.75 12.83 13.64
CA CYS A 309 -12.23 12.81 15.01
C CYS A 309 -11.40 13.75 15.88
N THR A 310 -12.02 14.22 16.98
CA THR A 310 -11.34 14.91 18.07
C THR A 310 -11.57 14.13 19.38
N ALA A 311 -10.62 14.20 20.31
CA ALA A 311 -10.86 13.73 21.68
C ALA A 311 -11.65 14.78 22.46
N GLU A 312 -12.62 14.34 23.27
CA GLU A 312 -13.28 15.18 24.27
C GLU A 312 -12.35 15.49 25.46
#